data_47a90f886148f701b8524a24d5a89761
#
_entry.id   47a90f886148f701b8524a24d5a89761
#
_cell.length_a   1.000
_cell.length_b   1.000
_cell.length_c   1.000
_cell.angle_alpha   90.00
_cell.angle_beta   90.00
_cell.angle_gamma   90.00
#
_symmetry.space_group_name_H-M   'P 1'
#
loop_
_entity.id
_entity.type
_entity.pdbx_description
1 polymer ?
#
loop_
_entity_poly.entity_id
_entity_poly.type
_entity_poly.pdbx_seq_one_letter_code
_entity_poly.pdbx_strand_id
1 'polypeptide(L)'
;STLDWSLHKQFGSTFVDHRDGDSMRLGADFLGPYIESNAMLAAISSHDVRFPLPDSRNFELLPVIALRHPIDRARSVYDFERRQEASTPGAIKAKELSFADYIRWRMLPDVGSTIRNFHCAFCTSNFDSEIGEQGYLDSVALLTRTPLMLIVERYDESMLLLEHQLKQHFPAIDLSYICQNATPDREDDLEQRIQNVFDQLGPELTVEFREKNHWDMKLYEDAQAIFVERLGSLPRIKHLLHDFQSRCRFLSTELHE
;
A
#
# COMPACT_ATOMS: atom_id res chain seq x y z
N SER A 1 3.80 -7.21 -6.25
CA SER A 1 3.29 -7.40 -4.87
C SER A 1 2.33 -8.59 -4.79
N THR A 2 1.91 -8.97 -3.59
CA THR A 2 0.89 -10.02 -3.41
C THR A 2 -0.44 -9.65 -4.07
N LEU A 3 -0.84 -8.38 -4.02
CA LEU A 3 -2.03 -7.89 -4.73
C LEU A 3 -1.86 -8.02 -6.25
N ASP A 4 -0.70 -7.64 -6.80
CA ASP A 4 -0.44 -7.75 -8.25
C ASP A 4 -0.52 -9.20 -8.71
N TRP A 5 -0.03 -10.14 -7.89
CA TRP A 5 -0.15 -11.57 -8.18
C TRP A 5 -1.62 -12.00 -8.29
N SER A 6 -2.48 -11.58 -7.34
CA SER A 6 -3.91 -11.87 -7.37
C SER A 6 -4.61 -11.22 -8.57
N LEU A 7 -4.26 -9.98 -8.90
CA LEU A 7 -4.81 -9.26 -10.06
C LEU A 7 -4.37 -9.93 -11.36
N HIS A 8 -3.12 -10.37 -11.46
CA HIS A 8 -2.63 -11.11 -12.63
C HIS A 8 -3.32 -12.46 -12.77
N LYS A 9 -3.48 -13.21 -11.67
CA LYS A 9 -4.25 -14.45 -11.66
C LYS A 9 -5.69 -14.24 -12.16
N GLN A 10 -6.34 -13.16 -11.70
CA GLN A 10 -7.73 -12.88 -12.00
C GLN A 10 -7.96 -12.33 -13.41
N PHE A 11 -7.11 -11.42 -13.86
CA PHE A 11 -7.34 -10.64 -15.08
C PHE A 11 -6.40 -11.00 -16.25
N GLY A 12 -5.35 -11.78 -16.01
CA GLY A 12 -4.41 -12.23 -17.04
C GLY A 12 -3.86 -11.08 -17.88
N SER A 13 -4.02 -11.14 -19.20
CA SER A 13 -3.52 -10.13 -20.13
C SER A 13 -4.26 -8.78 -20.09
N THR A 14 -5.37 -8.67 -19.35
CA THR A 14 -6.10 -7.42 -19.12
C THR A 14 -5.67 -6.70 -17.84
N PHE A 15 -4.69 -7.22 -17.11
CA PHE A 15 -3.99 -6.57 -16.01
C PHE A 15 -2.66 -6.00 -16.49
N VAL A 16 -2.35 -4.77 -16.09
CA VAL A 16 -1.07 -4.11 -16.35
C VAL A 16 -0.40 -3.74 -15.02
N ASP A 17 0.82 -4.26 -14.83
CA ASP A 17 1.74 -3.81 -13.79
C ASP A 17 2.66 -2.73 -14.40
N HIS A 18 2.30 -1.47 -14.15
CA HIS A 18 3.01 -0.32 -14.71
C HIS A 18 4.13 0.11 -13.74
N ARG A 19 5.30 -0.53 -13.87
CA ARG A 19 6.51 -0.24 -13.09
C ARG A 19 7.67 0.26 -13.94
N ASP A 20 7.41 0.63 -15.19
CA ASP A 20 8.47 1.00 -16.11
C ASP A 20 9.16 2.29 -15.69
N GLY A 21 10.42 2.18 -15.52
CA GLY A 21 11.52 2.94 -15.00
C GLY A 21 11.67 4.43 -15.30
N ASP A 22 10.80 5.05 -16.03
CA ASP A 22 10.69 6.50 -16.08
C ASP A 22 9.57 6.89 -15.11
N SER A 23 9.97 7.49 -14.00
CA SER A 23 9.14 8.01 -12.91
C SER A 23 8.12 9.06 -13.37
N MET A 24 7.33 8.72 -14.38
CA MET A 24 6.18 9.52 -14.80
C MET A 24 5.07 9.34 -13.77
N ARG A 25 4.79 10.42 -13.04
CA ARG A 25 3.61 10.49 -12.18
C ARG A 25 2.39 10.26 -13.06
N LEU A 26 1.69 9.12 -12.85
CA LEU A 26 0.49 8.78 -13.59
C LEU A 26 -0.70 9.60 -13.07
N GLY A 27 -0.71 10.88 -13.38
CA GLY A 27 -1.82 11.78 -13.11
C GLY A 27 -2.98 11.57 -14.07
N ALA A 28 -4.07 12.31 -13.85
CA ALA A 28 -5.29 12.22 -14.64
C ALA A 28 -5.04 12.43 -16.17
N ASP A 29 -4.13 13.34 -16.51
CA ASP A 29 -3.81 13.70 -17.91
C ASP A 29 -3.17 12.57 -18.71
N PHE A 30 -2.45 11.68 -18.03
CA PHE A 30 -1.86 10.47 -18.64
C PHE A 30 -2.83 9.29 -18.54
N LEU A 31 -3.36 9.05 -17.35
CA LEU A 31 -4.11 7.84 -17.04
C LEU A 31 -5.42 7.75 -17.81
N GLY A 32 -6.13 8.88 -18.00
CA GLY A 32 -7.37 8.93 -18.77
C GLY A 32 -7.19 8.47 -20.22
N PRO A 33 -6.34 9.14 -21.04
CA PRO A 33 -6.06 8.72 -22.41
C PRO A 33 -5.48 7.29 -22.50
N TYR A 34 -4.66 6.88 -21.53
CA TYR A 34 -4.12 5.52 -21.51
C TYR A 34 -5.23 4.46 -21.38
N ILE A 35 -6.17 4.66 -20.44
CA ILE A 35 -7.31 3.75 -20.26
C ILE A 35 -8.22 3.75 -21.48
N GLU A 36 -8.54 4.92 -22.05
CA GLU A 36 -9.40 5.03 -23.23
C GLU A 36 -8.81 4.35 -24.47
N SER A 37 -7.48 4.37 -24.60
CA SER A 37 -6.79 3.67 -25.71
C SER A 37 -6.64 2.17 -25.49
N ASN A 38 -6.94 1.66 -24.29
CA ASN A 38 -6.80 0.24 -23.90
C ASN A 38 -8.14 -0.32 -23.42
N ALA A 39 -9.13 -0.42 -24.31
CA ALA A 39 -10.51 -0.82 -23.97
C ALA A 39 -10.67 -2.17 -23.28
N MET A 40 -9.67 -3.06 -23.37
CA MET A 40 -9.66 -4.37 -22.70
C MET A 40 -9.05 -4.33 -21.30
N LEU A 41 -8.54 -3.18 -20.86
CA LEU A 41 -7.89 -3.03 -19.57
C LEU A 41 -8.90 -3.21 -18.43
N ALA A 42 -8.65 -4.19 -17.55
CA ALA A 42 -9.49 -4.46 -16.39
C ALA A 42 -8.86 -3.97 -15.07
N ALA A 43 -7.53 -3.97 -14.97
CA ALA A 43 -6.83 -3.52 -13.77
C ALA A 43 -5.45 -2.95 -14.09
N ILE A 44 -5.04 -1.93 -13.33
CA ILE A 44 -3.69 -1.34 -13.35
C ILE A 44 -3.15 -1.35 -11.93
N SER A 45 -1.90 -1.76 -11.77
CA SER A 45 -1.11 -1.54 -10.54
C SER A 45 0.09 -0.65 -10.86
N SER A 46 0.32 0.38 -10.05
CA SER A 46 1.49 1.24 -10.16
C SER A 46 1.80 1.95 -8.85
N HIS A 47 3.09 2.24 -8.62
CA HIS A 47 3.53 3.14 -7.55
C HIS A 47 3.42 4.63 -7.92
N ASP A 48 3.13 4.93 -9.18
CA ASP A 48 3.18 6.27 -9.76
C ASP A 48 1.79 6.89 -9.99
N VAL A 49 0.71 6.14 -9.75
CA VAL A 49 -0.66 6.70 -9.80
C VAL A 49 -0.81 7.83 -8.78
N ARG A 50 -1.37 8.94 -9.24
CA ARG A 50 -1.56 10.15 -8.41
C ARG A 50 -3.01 10.62 -8.46
N PHE A 51 -3.47 11.15 -7.33
CA PHE A 51 -4.76 11.82 -7.24
C PHE A 51 -4.65 13.30 -7.66
N PRO A 52 -5.73 13.90 -8.20
CA PRO A 52 -7.02 13.28 -8.52
C PRO A 52 -6.92 12.29 -9.69
N LEU A 53 -7.73 11.25 -9.63
CA LEU A 53 -7.88 10.31 -10.75
C LEU A 53 -8.72 10.95 -11.87
N PRO A 54 -8.56 10.48 -13.15
CA PRO A 54 -9.39 10.96 -14.24
C PRO A 54 -10.87 10.64 -13.98
N ASP A 55 -11.73 11.61 -14.32
CA ASP A 55 -13.17 11.41 -14.41
C ASP A 55 -13.56 11.26 -15.88
N SER A 56 -14.28 10.22 -16.22
CA SER A 56 -14.69 9.93 -17.60
C SER A 56 -16.08 9.28 -17.61
N ARG A 57 -16.85 9.56 -18.67
CA ARG A 57 -18.11 8.88 -18.93
C ARG A 57 -17.93 7.53 -19.63
N ASN A 58 -16.70 7.23 -20.08
CA ASN A 58 -16.38 6.03 -20.86
C ASN A 58 -15.94 4.86 -19.98
N PHE A 59 -15.52 5.14 -18.74
CA PHE A 59 -15.08 4.12 -17.79
C PHE A 59 -15.32 4.57 -16.34
N GLU A 60 -15.43 3.61 -15.44
CA GLU A 60 -15.47 3.83 -14.01
C GLU A 60 -14.14 3.33 -13.39
N LEU A 61 -13.56 4.12 -12.49
CA LEU A 61 -12.36 3.75 -11.74
C LEU A 61 -12.72 3.32 -10.32
N LEU A 62 -12.19 2.18 -9.94
CA LEU A 62 -12.31 1.61 -8.60
C LEU A 62 -10.93 1.62 -7.91
N PRO A 63 -10.51 2.78 -7.37
CA PRO A 63 -9.17 2.88 -6.77
C PRO A 63 -9.06 2.04 -5.51
N VAL A 64 -7.97 1.28 -5.40
CA VAL A 64 -7.57 0.55 -4.19
C VAL A 64 -6.44 1.29 -3.52
N ILE A 65 -6.63 1.72 -2.28
CA ILE A 65 -5.61 2.40 -1.48
C ILE A 65 -5.06 1.42 -0.45
N ALA A 66 -3.77 1.10 -0.55
CA ALA A 66 -3.07 0.24 0.40
C ALA A 66 -2.35 1.07 1.46
N LEU A 67 -2.65 0.78 2.71
CA LEU A 67 -2.05 1.44 3.88
C LEU A 67 -1.31 0.42 4.74
N ARG A 68 -0.24 0.88 5.35
CA ARG A 68 0.57 0.11 6.29
C ARG A 68 0.95 1.00 7.47
N HIS A 69 1.11 0.41 8.66
CA HIS A 69 1.55 1.15 9.83
C HIS A 69 2.85 1.93 9.52
N PRO A 70 2.91 3.27 9.72
CA PRO A 70 4.00 4.10 9.20
C PRO A 70 5.38 3.68 9.70
N ILE A 71 5.48 3.27 10.97
CA ILE A 71 6.74 2.84 11.60
C ILE A 71 7.20 1.49 10.99
N ASP A 72 6.30 0.52 10.87
CA ASP A 72 6.61 -0.78 10.24
C ASP A 72 6.92 -0.63 8.74
N ARG A 73 6.25 0.33 8.09
CA ARG A 73 6.52 0.68 6.69
C ARG A 73 7.94 1.18 6.48
N ALA A 74 8.45 2.06 7.33
CA ALA A 74 9.80 2.60 7.20
C ALA A 74 10.87 1.49 7.26
N ARG A 75 10.71 0.51 8.14
CA ARG A 75 11.58 -0.67 8.17
C ARG A 75 11.50 -1.47 6.88
N SER A 76 10.30 -1.68 6.38
CA SER A 76 10.10 -2.40 5.13
C SER A 76 10.72 -1.68 3.92
N VAL A 77 10.66 -0.35 3.88
CA VAL A 77 11.31 0.46 2.83
C VAL A 77 12.82 0.27 2.88
N TYR A 78 13.42 0.37 4.07
CA TYR A 78 14.86 0.14 4.24
C TYR A 78 15.29 -1.25 3.76
N ASP A 79 14.59 -2.29 4.19
CA ASP A 79 14.90 -3.67 3.83
C ASP A 79 14.70 -3.93 2.33
N PHE A 80 13.69 -3.31 1.72
CA PHE A 80 13.45 -3.37 0.29
C PHE A 80 14.56 -2.67 -0.51
N GLU A 81 14.87 -1.41 -0.19
CA GLU A 81 15.91 -0.64 -0.87
C GLU A 81 17.29 -1.28 -0.71
N ARG A 82 17.57 -1.88 0.45
CA ARG A 82 18.83 -2.59 0.69
C ARG A 82 19.02 -3.81 -0.21
N ARG A 83 17.92 -4.48 -0.57
CA ARG A 83 17.96 -5.67 -1.46
C ARG A 83 17.96 -5.33 -2.95
N GLN A 84 17.59 -4.11 -3.31
CA GLN A 84 17.54 -3.71 -4.72
C GLN A 84 18.95 -3.62 -5.32
N GLU A 85 19.07 -4.05 -6.57
CA GLU A 85 20.29 -3.83 -7.38
C GLU A 85 20.35 -2.42 -7.98
N ALA A 86 19.27 -1.64 -7.85
CA ALA A 86 19.15 -0.29 -8.40
C ALA A 86 20.19 0.67 -7.80
N SER A 87 20.61 1.65 -8.61
CA SER A 87 21.51 2.74 -8.23
C SER A 87 20.76 4.00 -7.78
N THR A 88 19.56 3.85 -7.24
CA THR A 88 18.82 4.99 -6.67
C THR A 88 19.49 5.47 -5.38
N PRO A 89 19.39 6.77 -5.03
CA PRO A 89 19.95 7.29 -3.78
C PRO A 89 19.52 6.50 -2.55
N GLY A 90 18.25 6.07 -2.51
CA GLY A 90 17.71 5.24 -1.43
C GLY A 90 18.38 3.87 -1.34
N ALA A 91 18.51 3.16 -2.46
CA ALA A 91 19.16 1.85 -2.50
C ALA A 91 20.65 1.92 -2.11
N ILE A 92 21.36 2.96 -2.55
CA ILE A 92 22.76 3.20 -2.16
C ILE A 92 22.84 3.42 -0.65
N LYS A 93 22.05 4.36 -0.12
CA LYS A 93 22.06 4.70 1.31
C LYS A 93 21.62 3.55 2.21
N ALA A 94 20.66 2.76 1.79
CA ALA A 94 20.21 1.58 2.55
C ALA A 94 21.30 0.49 2.64
N LYS A 95 22.21 0.40 1.66
CA LYS A 95 23.34 -0.53 1.68
C LYS A 95 24.52 -0.01 2.51
N GLU A 96 24.72 1.31 2.54
CA GLU A 96 25.85 1.95 3.20
C GLU A 96 25.60 2.23 4.70
N LEU A 97 24.38 2.55 5.07
CA LEU A 97 24.01 3.07 6.38
C LEU A 97 23.37 1.99 7.27
N SER A 98 23.56 2.14 8.58
CA SER A 98 22.70 1.46 9.56
C SER A 98 21.25 1.89 9.40
N PHE A 99 20.31 1.11 9.93
CA PHE A 99 18.89 1.50 9.87
C PHE A 99 18.64 2.87 10.51
N ALA A 100 19.22 3.14 11.67
CA ALA A 100 19.08 4.42 12.35
C ALA A 100 19.65 5.60 11.51
N ASP A 101 20.82 5.43 10.91
CA ASP A 101 21.43 6.46 10.08
C ASP A 101 20.67 6.67 8.77
N TYR A 102 20.11 5.59 8.21
CA TYR A 102 19.22 5.68 7.06
C TYR A 102 17.96 6.48 7.39
N ILE A 103 17.33 6.25 8.56
CA ILE A 103 16.17 7.04 9.01
C ILE A 103 16.55 8.52 9.18
N ARG A 104 17.71 8.84 9.82
CA ARG A 104 18.19 10.24 9.92
C ARG A 104 18.34 10.88 8.55
N TRP A 105 18.95 10.18 7.60
CA TRP A 105 19.11 10.67 6.24
C TRP A 105 17.75 10.89 5.55
N ARG A 106 16.81 9.97 5.68
CA ARG A 106 15.46 10.07 5.10
C ARG A 106 14.62 11.21 5.69
N MET A 107 14.92 11.65 6.91
CA MET A 107 14.23 12.77 7.55
C MET A 107 14.78 14.14 7.16
N LEU A 108 15.88 14.23 6.43
CA LEU A 108 16.41 15.51 5.94
C LEU A 108 15.40 16.21 5.01
N PRO A 109 15.26 17.54 5.09
CA PRO A 109 14.27 18.29 4.31
C PRO A 109 14.40 18.15 2.80
N ASP A 110 15.64 18.04 2.30
CA ASP A 110 16.01 17.90 0.89
C ASP A 110 15.96 16.46 0.36
N VAL A 111 15.64 15.50 1.22
CA VAL A 111 15.45 14.11 0.83
C VAL A 111 13.94 13.85 0.62
N GLY A 112 13.58 13.24 -0.52
CA GLY A 112 12.19 13.00 -0.88
C GLY A 112 11.40 12.25 0.20
N SER A 113 10.11 12.60 0.34
CA SER A 113 9.21 12.14 1.40
C SER A 113 8.80 10.67 1.28
N THR A 114 9.79 9.76 1.33
CA THR A 114 9.52 8.31 1.23
C THR A 114 9.02 7.71 2.54
N ILE A 115 9.40 8.29 3.70
CA ILE A 115 9.05 7.78 5.02
C ILE A 115 8.47 8.85 5.97
N ARG A 116 8.31 10.09 5.51
CA ARG A 116 7.74 11.19 6.29
C ARG A 116 6.32 11.47 5.81
N ASN A 117 5.31 11.17 6.61
CA ASN A 117 3.89 11.35 6.25
C ASN A 117 3.59 10.89 4.80
N PHE A 118 4.14 9.74 4.42
CA PHE A 118 4.10 9.25 3.04
C PHE A 118 2.70 8.94 2.56
N HIS A 119 1.84 8.38 3.41
CA HIS A 119 0.47 8.04 3.03
C HIS A 119 -0.36 9.30 2.76
N CYS A 120 -0.22 10.32 3.63
CA CYS A 120 -0.85 11.62 3.39
C CYS A 120 -0.29 12.28 2.12
N ALA A 121 1.03 12.26 1.92
CA ALA A 121 1.65 12.79 0.71
C ALA A 121 1.15 12.06 -0.56
N PHE A 122 0.98 10.73 -0.48
CA PHE A 122 0.42 9.94 -1.58
C PHE A 122 -1.05 10.28 -1.84
N CYS A 123 -1.88 10.35 -0.83
CA CYS A 123 -3.31 10.66 -0.95
C CYS A 123 -3.57 12.07 -1.51
N THR A 124 -2.70 13.03 -1.19
CA THR A 124 -2.81 14.42 -1.66
C THR A 124 -1.94 14.72 -2.88
N SER A 125 -1.14 13.74 -3.33
CA SER A 125 -0.12 13.93 -4.39
C SER A 125 0.90 15.04 -4.08
N ASN A 126 1.10 15.35 -2.80
CA ASN A 126 1.99 16.39 -2.33
C ASN A 126 3.27 15.78 -1.72
N PHE A 127 4.28 15.63 -2.56
CA PHE A 127 5.60 15.10 -2.14
C PHE A 127 6.66 16.21 -2.00
N ASP A 128 6.34 17.42 -2.40
CA ASP A 128 7.30 18.52 -2.55
C ASP A 128 7.27 19.48 -1.34
N SER A 129 6.28 19.34 -0.46
CA SER A 129 6.16 20.14 0.77
C SER A 129 5.83 19.30 2.01
N GLU A 130 6.01 19.87 3.19
CA GLU A 130 5.61 19.20 4.43
C GLU A 130 4.09 19.06 4.49
N ILE A 131 3.64 17.88 4.91
CA ILE A 131 2.23 17.60 5.14
C ILE A 131 1.82 18.23 6.48
N GLY A 132 0.81 19.10 6.43
CA GLY A 132 0.16 19.67 7.58
C GLY A 132 -1.23 19.07 7.84
N GLU A 133 -1.98 19.69 8.76
CA GLU A 133 -3.32 19.24 9.13
C GLU A 133 -4.28 19.16 7.94
N GLN A 134 -4.23 20.11 7.00
CA GLN A 134 -5.09 20.09 5.81
C GLN A 134 -4.82 18.86 4.94
N GLY A 135 -3.56 18.51 4.72
CA GLY A 135 -3.19 17.30 3.96
C GLY A 135 -3.68 16.01 4.63
N TYR A 136 -3.67 15.96 5.96
CA TYR A 136 -4.27 14.87 6.71
C TYR A 136 -5.80 14.83 6.51
N LEU A 137 -6.50 15.95 6.68
CA LEU A 137 -7.97 16.01 6.49
C LEU A 137 -8.40 15.62 5.08
N ASP A 138 -7.67 16.07 4.06
CA ASP A 138 -7.91 15.71 2.67
C ASP A 138 -7.69 14.19 2.44
N SER A 139 -6.70 13.62 3.11
CA SER A 139 -6.42 12.18 3.05
C SER A 139 -7.54 11.36 3.70
N VAL A 140 -8.04 11.77 4.86
CA VAL A 140 -9.19 11.13 5.53
C VAL A 140 -10.44 11.22 4.63
N ALA A 141 -10.70 12.39 4.04
CA ALA A 141 -11.81 12.56 3.12
C ALA A 141 -11.69 11.65 1.89
N LEU A 142 -10.48 11.46 1.36
CA LEU A 142 -10.21 10.51 0.27
C LEU A 142 -10.53 9.06 0.69
N LEU A 143 -10.02 8.61 1.84
CA LEU A 143 -10.26 7.25 2.33
C LEU A 143 -11.73 6.98 2.61
N THR A 144 -12.45 7.98 3.15
CA THR A 144 -13.88 7.85 3.44
C THR A 144 -14.71 7.64 2.18
N ARG A 145 -14.42 8.38 1.10
CA ARG A 145 -15.14 8.28 -0.18
C ARG A 145 -14.67 7.13 -1.08
N THR A 146 -13.47 6.60 -0.84
CA THR A 146 -12.90 5.47 -1.61
C THR A 146 -13.33 4.16 -0.96
N PRO A 147 -14.17 3.34 -1.60
CA PRO A 147 -14.69 2.12 -0.96
C PRO A 147 -13.60 1.07 -0.76
N LEU A 148 -12.63 0.98 -1.67
CA LEU A 148 -11.64 -0.09 -1.71
C LEU A 148 -10.38 0.32 -0.95
N MET A 149 -10.11 -0.35 0.16
CA MET A 149 -8.95 -0.11 1.03
C MET A 149 -8.33 -1.42 1.45
N LEU A 150 -7.00 -1.43 1.54
CA LEU A 150 -6.20 -2.55 2.02
C LEU A 150 -5.34 -2.10 3.20
N ILE A 151 -5.46 -2.78 4.33
CA ILE A 151 -4.57 -2.65 5.49
C ILE A 151 -3.60 -3.83 5.47
N VAL A 152 -2.32 -3.55 5.28
CA VAL A 152 -1.29 -4.58 5.06
C VAL A 152 -1.17 -5.55 6.23
N GLU A 153 -1.35 -5.08 7.46
CA GLU A 153 -1.30 -5.89 8.68
C GLU A 153 -2.52 -6.81 8.85
N ARG A 154 -3.59 -6.55 8.09
CA ARG A 154 -4.83 -7.32 8.08
C ARG A 154 -5.12 -7.84 6.67
N TYR A 155 -4.11 -8.47 6.06
CA TYR A 155 -4.10 -8.72 4.62
C TYR A 155 -5.23 -9.65 4.16
N ASP A 156 -5.46 -10.79 4.84
CA ASP A 156 -6.56 -11.73 4.50
C ASP A 156 -7.93 -11.05 4.56
N GLU A 157 -8.16 -10.27 5.61
CA GLU A 157 -9.43 -9.55 5.80
C GLU A 157 -9.59 -8.44 4.75
N SER A 158 -8.48 -7.79 4.38
CA SER A 158 -8.46 -6.76 3.34
C SER A 158 -8.79 -7.35 1.97
N MET A 159 -8.15 -8.45 1.61
CA MET A 159 -8.39 -9.11 0.32
C MET A 159 -9.81 -9.69 0.24
N LEU A 160 -10.33 -10.23 1.35
CA LEU A 160 -11.74 -10.68 1.43
C LEU A 160 -12.72 -9.51 1.25
N LEU A 161 -12.46 -8.38 1.92
CA LEU A 161 -13.31 -7.19 1.79
C LEU A 161 -13.29 -6.65 0.35
N LEU A 162 -12.10 -6.54 -0.26
CA LEU A 162 -11.95 -6.14 -1.66
C LEU A 162 -12.69 -7.09 -2.60
N GLU A 163 -12.53 -8.40 -2.43
CA GLU A 163 -13.25 -9.40 -3.22
C GLU A 163 -14.76 -9.21 -3.12
N HIS A 164 -15.28 -9.04 -1.90
CA HIS A 164 -16.69 -8.83 -1.67
C HIS A 164 -17.22 -7.57 -2.36
N GLN A 165 -16.50 -6.46 -2.24
CA GLN A 165 -16.90 -5.18 -2.83
C GLN A 165 -16.81 -5.21 -4.37
N LEU A 166 -15.78 -5.84 -4.92
CA LEU A 166 -15.58 -5.94 -6.36
C LEU A 166 -16.51 -6.92 -7.05
N LYS A 167 -17.17 -7.84 -6.34
CA LYS A 167 -18.16 -8.78 -6.92
C LYS A 167 -19.33 -8.10 -7.63
N GLN A 168 -19.64 -6.85 -7.29
CA GLN A 168 -20.68 -6.08 -7.99
C GLN A 168 -20.27 -5.75 -9.45
N HIS A 169 -18.98 -5.58 -9.71
CA HIS A 169 -18.42 -5.27 -11.03
C HIS A 169 -17.84 -6.51 -11.71
N PHE A 170 -17.31 -7.43 -10.93
CA PHE A 170 -16.68 -8.68 -11.40
C PHE A 170 -17.26 -9.88 -10.63
N PRO A 171 -18.42 -10.42 -11.01
CA PRO A 171 -19.11 -11.46 -10.25
C PRO A 171 -18.28 -12.72 -9.96
N ALA A 172 -17.36 -13.07 -10.84
CA ALA A 172 -16.47 -14.24 -10.72
C ALA A 172 -15.10 -13.93 -10.10
N ILE A 173 -14.93 -12.74 -9.49
CA ILE A 173 -13.64 -12.36 -8.91
C ILE A 173 -13.24 -13.28 -7.77
N ASP A 174 -11.99 -13.73 -7.78
CA ASP A 174 -11.32 -14.49 -6.74
C ASP A 174 -9.96 -13.89 -6.45
N LEU A 175 -9.85 -13.19 -5.32
CA LEU A 175 -8.63 -12.53 -4.87
C LEU A 175 -7.80 -13.38 -3.90
N SER A 176 -8.08 -14.69 -3.78
CA SER A 176 -7.17 -15.60 -3.06
C SER A 176 -5.75 -15.51 -3.63
N TYR A 177 -4.74 -15.66 -2.78
CA TYR A 177 -3.37 -15.32 -3.13
C TYR A 177 -2.35 -16.29 -2.56
N ILE A 178 -1.13 -16.21 -3.13
CA ILE A 178 0.08 -16.75 -2.54
C ILE A 178 0.92 -15.56 -2.10
N CYS A 179 1.38 -15.60 -0.85
CA CYS A 179 2.18 -14.52 -0.29
C CYS A 179 3.46 -14.30 -1.10
N GLN A 180 3.62 -13.09 -1.63
CA GLN A 180 4.80 -12.66 -2.37
C GLN A 180 5.65 -11.77 -1.47
N ASN A 181 6.97 -11.86 -1.60
CA ASN A 181 7.91 -10.99 -0.89
C ASN A 181 7.78 -11.01 0.65
N ALA A 182 7.38 -12.15 1.22
CA ALA A 182 7.49 -12.35 2.66
C ALA A 182 8.96 -12.20 3.08
N THR A 183 9.22 -11.40 4.10
CA THR A 183 10.55 -11.34 4.71
C THR A 183 10.70 -12.61 5.55
N PRO A 184 11.70 -13.47 5.28
CA PRO A 184 11.96 -14.61 6.15
C PRO A 184 12.18 -14.15 7.59
N ASP A 185 11.74 -14.94 8.55
CA ASP A 185 11.91 -14.69 10.00
C ASP A 185 11.33 -13.35 10.48
N ARG A 186 10.37 -12.79 9.73
CA ARG A 186 9.67 -11.59 10.18
C ARG A 186 8.76 -11.93 11.35
N GLU A 187 8.90 -11.16 12.43
CA GLU A 187 7.97 -11.20 13.55
C GLU A 187 6.53 -10.96 13.07
N ASP A 188 5.60 -11.84 13.44
CA ASP A 188 4.20 -11.74 13.03
C ASP A 188 3.45 -10.64 13.79
N ASP A 189 3.83 -10.38 15.02
CA ASP A 189 3.23 -9.35 15.87
C ASP A 189 3.68 -7.93 15.44
N LEU A 190 2.70 -7.10 15.09
CA LEU A 190 2.93 -5.71 14.70
C LEU A 190 3.54 -4.89 15.85
N GLU A 191 3.07 -5.06 17.08
CA GLU A 191 3.57 -4.31 18.23
C GLU A 191 5.04 -4.63 18.47
N GLN A 192 5.41 -5.90 18.39
CA GLN A 192 6.80 -6.32 18.49
C GLN A 192 7.67 -5.76 17.37
N ARG A 193 7.16 -5.72 16.12
CA ARG A 193 7.90 -5.10 15.00
C ARG A 193 8.14 -3.62 15.22
N ILE A 194 7.14 -2.90 15.72
CA ILE A 194 7.25 -1.48 16.05
C ILE A 194 8.27 -1.26 17.17
N GLN A 195 8.22 -2.09 18.23
CA GLN A 195 9.17 -2.01 19.32
C GLN A 195 10.61 -2.28 18.84
N ASN A 196 10.80 -3.28 18.00
CA ASN A 196 12.10 -3.58 17.38
C ASN A 196 12.66 -2.41 16.55
N VAL A 197 11.79 -1.64 15.90
CA VAL A 197 12.18 -0.39 15.20
C VAL A 197 12.65 0.63 16.23
N PHE A 198 11.88 0.89 17.28
CA PHE A 198 12.23 1.88 18.30
C PHE A 198 13.53 1.54 19.05
N ASP A 199 13.76 0.27 19.36
CA ASP A 199 14.99 -0.21 19.99
C ASP A 199 16.23 0.09 19.10
N GLN A 200 16.08 -0.04 17.79
CA GLN A 200 17.16 0.27 16.85
C GLN A 200 17.39 1.76 16.64
N LEU A 201 16.35 2.59 16.75
CA LEU A 201 16.45 4.04 16.62
C LEU A 201 17.00 4.71 17.88
N GLY A 202 16.69 4.15 19.03
CA GLY A 202 16.95 4.78 20.33
C GLY A 202 15.94 5.90 20.64
N PRO A 203 15.91 6.42 21.89
CA PRO A 203 14.81 7.26 22.37
C PRO A 203 14.68 8.59 21.61
N GLU A 204 15.79 9.29 21.37
CA GLU A 204 15.78 10.63 20.76
C GLU A 204 15.28 10.56 19.31
N LEU A 205 15.85 9.65 18.51
CA LEU A 205 15.47 9.49 17.11
C LEU A 205 14.03 8.94 16.97
N THR A 206 13.57 8.12 17.91
CA THR A 206 12.19 7.64 17.95
C THR A 206 11.20 8.79 18.10
N VAL A 207 11.47 9.77 18.98
CA VAL A 207 10.62 10.94 19.17
C VAL A 207 10.54 11.75 17.88
N GLU A 208 11.70 12.11 17.30
CA GLU A 208 11.77 12.87 16.06
C GLU A 208 11.04 12.14 14.91
N PHE A 209 11.26 10.83 14.78
CA PHE A 209 10.66 10.02 13.73
C PHE A 209 9.13 9.95 13.87
N ARG A 210 8.60 9.84 15.08
CA ARG A 210 7.16 9.87 15.34
C ARG A 210 6.55 11.24 15.02
N GLU A 211 7.22 12.32 15.37
CA GLU A 211 6.78 13.69 15.04
C GLU A 211 6.70 13.89 13.53
N LYS A 212 7.71 13.45 12.78
CA LYS A 212 7.74 13.54 11.31
C LYS A 212 6.71 12.62 10.61
N ASN A 213 6.12 11.68 11.33
CA ASN A 213 5.08 10.77 10.84
C ASN A 213 3.73 10.97 11.57
N HIS A 214 3.57 12.07 12.28
CA HIS A 214 2.39 12.33 13.11
C HIS A 214 1.08 12.21 12.32
N TRP A 215 1.01 12.78 11.13
CA TRP A 215 -0.20 12.76 10.31
C TRP A 215 -0.48 11.38 9.72
N ASP A 216 0.54 10.65 9.31
CA ASP A 216 0.36 9.27 8.86
C ASP A 216 -0.08 8.34 9.99
N MET A 217 0.39 8.55 11.22
CA MET A 217 -0.07 7.80 12.38
C MET A 217 -1.57 8.00 12.62
N LYS A 218 -2.02 9.26 12.61
CA LYS A 218 -3.46 9.59 12.73
C LYS A 218 -4.27 9.03 11.57
N LEU A 219 -3.78 9.19 10.33
CA LEU A 219 -4.45 8.66 9.13
C LEU A 219 -4.60 7.14 9.20
N TYR A 220 -3.60 6.44 9.71
CA TYR A 220 -3.63 4.98 9.87
C TYR A 220 -4.65 4.55 10.93
N GLU A 221 -4.78 5.27 12.04
CA GLU A 221 -5.80 5.04 13.07
C GLU A 221 -7.22 5.21 12.48
N ASP A 222 -7.46 6.30 11.76
CA ASP A 222 -8.75 6.54 11.08
C ASP A 222 -9.03 5.48 10.02
N ALA A 223 -8.02 5.10 9.22
CA ALA A 223 -8.14 4.05 8.23
C ALA A 223 -8.51 2.70 8.85
N GLN A 224 -7.94 2.37 10.00
CA GLN A 224 -8.33 1.15 10.74
C GLN A 224 -9.78 1.21 11.23
N ALA A 225 -10.23 2.36 11.73
CA ALA A 225 -11.61 2.54 12.17
C ALA A 225 -12.59 2.35 10.99
N ILE A 226 -12.34 3.02 9.87
CA ILE A 226 -13.12 2.88 8.62
C ILE A 226 -13.11 1.42 8.13
N PHE A 227 -11.94 0.77 8.16
CA PHE A 227 -11.79 -0.62 7.74
C PHE A 227 -12.61 -1.58 8.61
N VAL A 228 -12.54 -1.42 9.93
CA VAL A 228 -13.30 -2.25 10.89
C VAL A 228 -14.81 -2.09 10.69
N GLU A 229 -15.28 -0.87 10.48
CA GLU A 229 -16.69 -0.61 10.17
C GLU A 229 -17.14 -1.32 8.88
N ARG A 230 -16.37 -1.18 7.80
CA ARG A 230 -16.66 -1.83 6.52
C ARG A 230 -16.62 -3.36 6.62
N LEU A 231 -15.62 -3.89 7.30
CA LEU A 231 -15.49 -5.33 7.51
C LEU A 231 -16.65 -5.87 8.36
N GLY A 232 -17.07 -5.12 9.38
CA GLY A 232 -18.21 -5.48 10.26
C GLY A 232 -19.55 -5.51 9.54
N SER A 233 -19.67 -4.86 8.38
CA SER A 233 -20.87 -4.91 7.54
C SER A 233 -21.02 -6.24 6.79
N LEU A 234 -19.95 -7.05 6.69
CA LEU A 234 -19.99 -8.34 6.02
C LEU A 234 -20.78 -9.38 6.85
N PRO A 235 -21.79 -10.02 6.27
CA PRO A 235 -22.50 -11.08 6.98
C PRO A 235 -21.59 -12.30 7.16
N ARG A 236 -21.64 -12.91 8.35
CA ARG A 236 -20.89 -14.14 8.65
C ARG A 236 -19.38 -14.05 8.39
N ILE A 237 -18.78 -12.92 8.70
CA ILE A 237 -17.35 -12.61 8.42
C ILE A 237 -16.40 -13.75 8.78
N LYS A 238 -16.57 -14.41 9.93
CA LYS A 238 -15.71 -15.52 10.36
C LYS A 238 -15.73 -16.70 9.39
N HIS A 239 -16.90 -17.01 8.84
CA HIS A 239 -17.04 -18.09 7.85
C HIS A 239 -16.41 -17.70 6.51
N LEU A 240 -16.68 -16.48 6.05
CA LEU A 240 -16.09 -15.96 4.80
C LEU A 240 -14.57 -15.90 4.88
N LEU A 241 -14.02 -15.47 6.01
CA LEU A 241 -12.58 -15.41 6.22
C LEU A 241 -11.94 -16.82 6.23
N HIS A 242 -12.58 -17.77 6.91
CA HIS A 242 -12.11 -19.15 6.91
C HIS A 242 -12.11 -19.77 5.51
N ASP A 243 -13.18 -19.55 4.73
CA ASP A 243 -13.27 -19.99 3.34
C ASP A 243 -12.17 -19.34 2.48
N PHE A 244 -12.00 -18.02 2.58
CA PHE A 244 -10.96 -17.28 1.88
C PHE A 244 -9.56 -17.83 2.18
N GLN A 245 -9.23 -18.02 3.46
CA GLN A 245 -7.96 -18.58 3.89
C GLN A 245 -7.76 -20.02 3.40
N SER A 246 -8.83 -20.80 3.30
CA SER A 246 -8.78 -22.16 2.76
C SER A 246 -8.43 -22.17 1.27
N ARG A 247 -8.99 -21.23 0.48
CA ARG A 247 -8.63 -21.02 -0.92
C ARG A 247 -7.15 -20.61 -1.08
N CYS A 248 -6.66 -19.71 -0.23
CA CYS A 248 -5.25 -19.31 -0.25
C CYS A 248 -4.32 -20.50 0.06
N ARG A 249 -4.65 -21.32 1.06
CA ARG A 249 -3.85 -22.53 1.39
C ARG A 249 -3.85 -23.53 0.25
N PHE A 250 -4.99 -23.77 -0.39
CA PHE A 250 -5.10 -24.66 -1.54
C PHE A 250 -4.17 -24.23 -2.69
N LEU A 251 -4.18 -22.94 -3.04
CA LEU A 251 -3.28 -22.39 -4.06
C LEU A 251 -1.81 -22.59 -3.71
N SER A 252 -1.45 -22.45 -2.43
CA SER A 252 -0.06 -22.62 -2.00
C SER A 252 0.41 -24.08 -2.10
N THR A 253 -0.48 -25.07 -2.00
CA THR A 253 -0.14 -26.48 -2.15
C THR A 253 0.01 -26.90 -3.61
N GLU A 254 -0.88 -26.42 -4.49
CA GLU A 254 -0.84 -26.78 -5.93
C GLU A 254 0.42 -26.30 -6.67
N LEU A 255 1.05 -25.22 -6.23
CA LEU A 255 2.25 -24.68 -6.88
C LEU A 255 3.57 -25.25 -6.32
N HIS A 256 3.49 -26.11 -5.32
CA HIS A 256 4.64 -26.84 -4.77
C HIS A 256 4.69 -28.30 -5.20
N GLU A 257 3.69 -28.78 -5.96
CA GLU A 257 3.68 -30.06 -6.68
C GLU A 257 4.11 -29.88 -8.16
#